data_9b606be213847b3aaa230cf73ec47277
#
_entry.id   9b606be213847b3aaa230cf73ec47277
#
_cell.length_a   1.000
_cell.length_b   1.000
_cell.length_c   1.000
_cell.angle_alpha   90.00
_cell.angle_beta   90.00
_cell.angle_gamma   90.00
#
_symmetry.space_group_name_H-M   'P 1'
#
loop_
_entity.id
_entity.type
_entity.pdbx_description
1 polymer ?
#
loop_
_entity_poly.entity_id
_entity_poly.type
_entity_poly.pdbx_seq_one_letter_code
_entity_poly.pdbx_strand_id
1 'polypeptide(L)'
;MKEYQMEHISNIIDEVIQQEITPIKSGIKFLDETLGGYYPGEMTTICGDINSGKTAIIIAQINHLAVDQHIPTLLVLNNMTIESYLSCMAAYYCNIEADNIHTVLKSEQYKDKINAYLELLKEAPLYVVKAQWYENKPFFDKLEAYIEKNRIKIAFFDEMLVYYNPSGVESNNLIKTIALSQNIPIVTTCCTWSDREGIEGIKPFLRDLCEYGERHGNDVVISITNYEQYHIYQNERGQDLHGMRLMEILKAKGIIDKREHLFYWDYFLYRDFSERQKASLEAIRNSCDGRIDTLIKKLDLTIEET
;
A
#
# COMPACT_ATOMS: atom_id res chain seq x y z
N MET A 1 3.75 -34.36 -3.19
CA MET A 1 3.82 -33.87 -4.57
C MET A 1 2.40 -33.90 -5.09
N LYS A 2 1.81 -32.73 -5.39
CA LYS A 2 0.55 -32.69 -6.14
C LYS A 2 0.84 -33.25 -7.53
N GLU A 3 0.15 -34.28 -7.93
CA GLU A 3 0.24 -34.85 -9.27
C GLU A 3 -0.22 -33.79 -10.27
N TYR A 4 0.57 -33.49 -11.28
CA TYR A 4 0.18 -32.62 -12.38
C TYR A 4 -0.87 -33.36 -13.21
N GLN A 5 -2.13 -32.96 -13.09
CA GLN A 5 -3.19 -33.45 -13.99
C GLN A 5 -3.18 -32.59 -15.25
N MET A 6 -3.01 -33.21 -16.40
CA MET A 6 -3.28 -32.56 -17.69
C MET A 6 -4.77 -32.64 -17.98
N GLU A 7 -5.40 -31.50 -18.12
CA GLU A 7 -6.79 -31.37 -18.54
C GLU A 7 -6.89 -30.78 -19.94
N HIS A 8 -7.86 -31.27 -20.72
CA HIS A 8 -8.17 -30.67 -22.00
C HIS A 8 -8.92 -29.37 -21.78
N ILE A 9 -8.60 -28.32 -22.54
CA ILE A 9 -9.15 -26.98 -22.37
C ILE A 9 -10.69 -26.96 -22.38
N SER A 10 -11.34 -27.85 -23.14
CA SER A 10 -12.80 -27.93 -23.21
C SER A 10 -13.46 -28.24 -21.84
N ASN A 11 -12.73 -28.92 -20.95
CA ASN A 11 -13.26 -29.27 -19.62
C ASN A 11 -13.21 -28.05 -18.65
N ILE A 12 -12.37 -27.06 -18.98
CA ILE A 12 -12.11 -25.90 -18.13
C ILE A 12 -12.90 -24.67 -18.60
N ILE A 13 -13.26 -24.60 -19.89
CA ILE A 13 -13.89 -23.41 -20.48
C ILE A 13 -15.17 -23.01 -19.74
N ASP A 14 -16.07 -23.95 -19.51
CA ASP A 14 -17.36 -23.65 -18.88
C ASP A 14 -17.20 -23.19 -17.42
N GLU A 15 -16.24 -23.77 -16.71
CA GLU A 15 -15.90 -23.38 -15.34
C GLU A 15 -15.32 -21.97 -15.29
N VAL A 16 -14.36 -21.66 -16.18
CA VAL A 16 -13.72 -20.35 -16.26
C VAL A 16 -14.69 -19.25 -16.67
N ILE A 17 -15.60 -19.53 -17.63
CA ILE A 17 -16.59 -18.54 -18.07
C ILE A 17 -17.63 -18.25 -16.98
N GLN A 18 -17.97 -19.23 -16.13
CA GLN A 18 -18.94 -19.06 -15.05
C GLN A 18 -18.33 -18.46 -13.78
N GLN A 19 -17.00 -18.42 -13.68
CA GLN A 19 -16.32 -17.90 -12.51
C GLN A 19 -16.37 -16.37 -12.49
N GLU A 20 -17.17 -15.78 -11.59
CA GLU A 20 -17.09 -14.36 -11.27
C GLU A 20 -15.83 -14.06 -10.45
N ILE A 21 -14.89 -13.34 -11.06
CA ILE A 21 -13.70 -12.87 -10.35
C ILE A 21 -14.01 -11.52 -9.73
N THR A 22 -14.17 -11.49 -8.42
CA THR A 22 -14.41 -10.25 -7.66
C THR A 22 -13.10 -9.78 -7.02
N PRO A 23 -12.56 -8.61 -7.41
CA PRO A 23 -11.37 -8.06 -6.80
C PRO A 23 -11.66 -7.55 -5.39
N ILE A 24 -10.64 -7.60 -4.53
CA ILE A 24 -10.68 -6.99 -3.21
C ILE A 24 -10.33 -5.50 -3.35
N LYS A 25 -11.23 -4.62 -2.88
CA LYS A 25 -10.99 -3.17 -2.91
C LYS A 25 -9.89 -2.79 -1.93
N SER A 26 -8.95 -1.98 -2.37
CA SER A 26 -7.80 -1.56 -1.57
C SER A 26 -8.15 -0.56 -0.45
N GLY A 27 -9.27 0.15 -0.59
CA GLY A 27 -9.62 1.31 0.23
C GLY A 27 -8.90 2.60 -0.20
N ILE A 28 -8.05 2.53 -1.23
CA ILE A 28 -7.42 3.69 -1.85
C ILE A 28 -8.17 4.00 -3.13
N LYS A 29 -8.93 5.08 -3.14
CA LYS A 29 -9.83 5.45 -4.23
C LYS A 29 -9.16 5.39 -5.60
N PHE A 30 -7.97 5.98 -5.72
CA PHE A 30 -7.24 5.98 -6.98
C PHE A 30 -6.95 4.56 -7.50
N LEU A 31 -6.49 3.66 -6.64
CA LEU A 31 -6.20 2.27 -7.02
C LEU A 31 -7.48 1.51 -7.39
N ASP A 32 -8.54 1.71 -6.62
CA ASP A 32 -9.82 1.03 -6.82
C ASP A 32 -10.54 1.48 -8.09
N GLU A 33 -10.44 2.76 -8.44
CA GLU A 33 -11.00 3.31 -9.68
C GLU A 33 -10.17 2.93 -10.92
N THR A 34 -8.84 2.86 -10.76
CA THR A 34 -7.93 2.64 -11.89
C THR A 34 -7.68 1.16 -12.18
N LEU A 35 -7.50 0.34 -11.13
CA LEU A 35 -7.17 -1.08 -11.23
C LEU A 35 -8.37 -2.00 -10.99
N GLY A 36 -9.47 -1.48 -10.45
CA GLY A 36 -10.60 -2.28 -10.00
C GLY A 36 -10.41 -2.90 -8.61
N GLY A 37 -9.22 -2.91 -8.06
CA GLY A 37 -8.82 -3.55 -6.81
C GLY A 37 -7.76 -4.63 -7.02
N TYR A 38 -7.58 -5.51 -6.04
CA TYR A 38 -6.63 -6.62 -6.05
C TYR A 38 -7.29 -7.92 -6.49
N TYR A 39 -6.82 -8.51 -7.57
CA TYR A 39 -7.38 -9.73 -8.14
C TYR A 39 -6.74 -10.98 -7.54
N PRO A 40 -7.54 -12.04 -7.28
CA PRO A 40 -7.02 -13.33 -6.83
C PRO A 40 -5.96 -13.88 -7.77
N GLY A 41 -4.89 -14.46 -7.20
CA GLY A 41 -3.76 -15.00 -7.96
C GLY A 41 -2.80 -13.95 -8.50
N GLU A 42 -3.06 -12.66 -8.30
CA GLU A 42 -2.16 -11.59 -8.73
C GLU A 42 -1.22 -11.12 -7.62
N MET A 43 -0.05 -10.65 -8.05
CA MET A 43 0.94 -10.03 -7.20
C MET A 43 1.12 -8.56 -7.59
N THR A 44 0.89 -7.67 -6.62
CA THR A 44 1.11 -6.22 -6.76
C THR A 44 2.34 -5.83 -5.96
N THR A 45 3.28 -5.13 -6.59
CA THR A 45 4.45 -4.56 -5.90
C THR A 45 4.36 -3.06 -5.82
N ILE A 46 4.46 -2.52 -4.60
CA ILE A 46 4.59 -1.09 -4.33
C ILE A 46 6.07 -0.78 -4.09
N CYS A 47 6.67 -0.04 -4.97
CA CYS A 47 8.10 0.29 -4.93
C CYS A 47 8.35 1.79 -4.71
N GLY A 48 9.55 2.12 -4.28
CA GLY A 48 9.98 3.49 -4.05
C GLY A 48 11.17 3.56 -3.11
N ASP A 49 11.78 4.72 -3.00
CA ASP A 49 12.91 4.94 -2.11
C ASP A 49 12.56 4.78 -0.62
N ILE A 50 13.59 4.75 0.22
CA ILE A 50 13.43 4.83 1.67
C ILE A 50 12.61 6.09 1.99
N ASN A 51 11.69 6.00 2.93
CA ASN A 51 10.78 7.10 3.32
C ASN A 51 9.85 7.63 2.21
N SER A 52 9.64 6.87 1.14
CA SER A 52 8.67 7.25 0.09
C SER A 52 7.21 7.10 0.52
N GLY A 53 6.92 6.29 1.54
CA GLY A 53 5.56 6.13 2.06
C GLY A 53 4.93 4.75 1.83
N LYS A 54 5.68 3.76 1.38
CA LYS A 54 5.19 2.41 1.11
C LYS A 54 4.44 1.79 2.30
N THR A 55 5.07 1.77 3.46
CA THR A 55 4.49 1.21 4.69
C THR A 55 3.19 1.89 5.09
N ALA A 56 3.07 3.23 4.94
CA ALA A 56 1.82 3.92 5.28
C ALA A 56 0.68 3.57 4.32
N ILE A 57 0.99 3.36 3.04
CA ILE A 57 0.01 2.87 2.07
C ILE A 57 -0.51 1.48 2.49
N ILE A 58 0.37 0.58 2.94
CA ILE A 58 -0.04 -0.73 3.46
C ILE A 58 -0.86 -0.59 4.75
N ILE A 59 -0.45 0.26 5.68
CA ILE A 59 -1.17 0.51 6.93
C ILE A 59 -2.60 1.02 6.67
N ALA A 60 -2.77 1.96 5.73
CA ALA A 60 -4.07 2.45 5.33
C ALA A 60 -4.96 1.31 4.82
N GLN A 61 -4.43 0.46 3.96
CA GLN A 61 -5.15 -0.67 3.39
C GLN A 61 -5.48 -1.75 4.42
N ILE A 62 -4.55 -2.10 5.31
CA ILE A 62 -4.79 -3.10 6.35
C ILE A 62 -5.88 -2.62 7.30
N ASN A 63 -5.88 -1.35 7.72
CA ASN A 63 -6.97 -0.81 8.53
C ASN A 63 -8.31 -0.92 7.81
N HIS A 64 -8.37 -0.49 6.55
CA HIS A 64 -9.58 -0.61 5.75
C HIS A 64 -10.05 -2.08 5.63
N LEU A 65 -9.16 -2.98 5.25
CA LEU A 65 -9.52 -4.37 4.95
C LEU A 65 -9.83 -5.18 6.21
N ALA A 66 -8.90 -5.19 7.18
CA ALA A 66 -9.03 -6.04 8.35
C ALA A 66 -9.95 -5.43 9.41
N VAL A 67 -9.83 -4.11 9.68
CA VAL A 67 -10.60 -3.48 10.76
C VAL A 67 -11.98 -3.09 10.29
N ASP A 68 -12.09 -2.37 9.15
CA ASP A 68 -13.39 -1.85 8.71
C ASP A 68 -14.22 -2.90 7.94
N GLN A 69 -13.58 -3.70 7.07
CA GLN A 69 -14.27 -4.66 6.20
C GLN A 69 -14.25 -6.10 6.73
N HIS A 70 -13.55 -6.37 7.83
CA HIS A 70 -13.40 -7.71 8.42
C HIS A 70 -12.93 -8.77 7.41
N ILE A 71 -12.09 -8.40 6.46
CA ILE A 71 -11.49 -9.31 5.49
C ILE A 71 -10.27 -9.99 6.13
N PRO A 72 -10.20 -11.34 6.18
CA PRO A 72 -9.05 -12.06 6.71
C PRO A 72 -7.76 -11.67 5.98
N THR A 73 -6.91 -10.93 6.67
CA THR A 73 -5.71 -10.29 6.13
C THR A 73 -4.48 -10.84 6.83
N LEU A 74 -3.45 -11.18 6.06
CA LEU A 74 -2.15 -11.57 6.56
C LEU A 74 -1.15 -10.43 6.35
N LEU A 75 -0.41 -10.09 7.39
CA LEU A 75 0.71 -9.16 7.34
C LEU A 75 2.02 -9.92 7.66
N VAL A 76 2.94 -9.91 6.72
CA VAL A 76 4.30 -10.41 6.89
C VAL A 76 5.22 -9.21 7.12
N LEU A 77 5.69 -9.06 8.36
CA LEU A 77 6.56 -7.97 8.79
C LEU A 77 8.03 -8.37 8.71
N ASN A 78 8.83 -7.41 8.33
CA ASN A 78 10.25 -7.64 8.16
C ASN A 78 11.16 -6.63 8.86
N ASN A 79 11.11 -5.37 8.49
CA ASN A 79 12.04 -4.35 8.98
C ASN A 79 11.50 -3.50 10.14
N MET A 80 10.28 -3.72 10.58
CA MET A 80 9.66 -2.95 11.64
C MET A 80 9.25 -3.86 12.80
N THR A 81 9.34 -3.36 14.02
CA THR A 81 8.80 -4.07 15.19
C THR A 81 7.28 -4.05 15.17
N ILE A 82 6.63 -5.08 15.72
CA ILE A 82 5.17 -5.12 15.83
C ILE A 82 4.65 -3.90 16.61
N GLU A 83 5.37 -3.48 17.66
CA GLU A 83 5.00 -2.30 18.47
C GLU A 83 5.01 -1.02 17.63
N SER A 84 6.05 -0.80 16.84
CA SER A 84 6.13 0.37 15.94
C SER A 84 5.04 0.33 14.88
N TYR A 85 4.79 -0.84 14.31
CA TYR A 85 3.74 -1.01 13.30
C TYR A 85 2.35 -0.73 13.88
N LEU A 86 2.06 -1.26 15.07
CA LEU A 86 0.81 -1.02 15.79
C LEU A 86 0.63 0.46 16.13
N SER A 87 1.72 1.14 16.52
CA SER A 87 1.71 2.59 16.76
C SER A 87 1.33 3.38 15.49
N CYS A 88 1.90 3.01 14.33
CA CYS A 88 1.54 3.61 13.04
C CYS A 88 0.08 3.33 12.67
N MET A 89 -0.39 2.12 12.86
CA MET A 89 -1.78 1.75 12.60
C MET A 89 -2.75 2.55 13.48
N ALA A 90 -2.46 2.68 14.77
CA ALA A 90 -3.26 3.47 15.69
C ALA A 90 -3.23 4.96 15.34
N ALA A 91 -2.08 5.52 15.01
CA ALA A 91 -1.94 6.91 14.57
C ALA A 91 -2.80 7.19 13.34
N TYR A 92 -2.74 6.29 12.35
CA TYR A 92 -3.56 6.38 11.14
C TYR A 92 -5.05 6.35 11.45
N TYR A 93 -5.51 5.30 12.13
CA TYR A 93 -6.94 5.07 12.38
C TYR A 93 -7.56 6.15 13.28
N CYS A 94 -6.85 6.53 14.32
CA CYS A 94 -7.32 7.56 15.27
C CYS A 94 -7.08 8.98 14.79
N ASN A 95 -6.47 9.17 13.62
CA ASN A 95 -6.07 10.48 13.08
C ASN A 95 -5.22 11.30 14.07
N ILE A 96 -4.16 10.67 14.58
CA ILE A 96 -3.23 11.28 15.53
C ILE A 96 -2.01 11.77 14.77
N GLU A 97 -1.74 13.06 14.86
CA GLU A 97 -0.47 13.65 14.44
C GLU A 97 0.53 13.49 15.59
N ALA A 98 1.62 12.79 15.36
CA ALA A 98 2.62 12.55 16.38
C ALA A 98 4.03 12.79 15.84
N ASP A 99 4.78 13.64 16.53
CA ASP A 99 6.20 13.89 16.23
C ASP A 99 7.06 12.64 16.43
N ASN A 100 6.62 11.73 17.30
CA ASN A 100 7.29 10.49 17.60
C ASN A 100 6.29 9.33 17.66
N ILE A 101 6.36 8.46 16.67
CA ILE A 101 5.46 7.32 16.54
C ILE A 101 5.51 6.37 17.75
N HIS A 102 6.65 6.22 18.41
CA HIS A 102 6.81 5.34 19.58
C HIS A 102 6.03 5.81 20.81
N THR A 103 5.57 7.04 20.84
CA THR A 103 4.79 7.61 21.96
C THR A 103 3.29 7.49 21.76
N VAL A 104 2.82 7.16 20.56
CA VAL A 104 1.39 7.13 20.20
C VAL A 104 0.61 6.23 21.14
N LEU A 105 1.00 4.96 21.29
CA LEU A 105 0.28 4.00 22.13
C LEU A 105 0.27 4.33 23.63
N LYS A 106 1.15 5.23 24.06
CA LYS A 106 1.28 5.68 25.46
C LYS A 106 0.74 7.10 25.67
N SER A 107 0.10 7.68 24.68
CA SER A 107 -0.41 9.04 24.75
C SER A 107 -1.64 9.14 25.64
N GLU A 108 -1.54 9.88 26.75
CA GLU A 108 -2.67 10.15 27.62
C GLU A 108 -3.71 11.04 26.94
N GLN A 109 -3.29 11.94 26.04
CA GLN A 109 -4.17 12.81 25.28
C GLN A 109 -5.15 12.05 24.39
N TYR A 110 -4.72 10.93 23.80
CA TYR A 110 -5.50 10.16 22.84
C TYR A 110 -5.91 8.78 23.37
N LYS A 111 -5.74 8.54 24.68
CA LYS A 111 -5.92 7.25 25.32
C LYS A 111 -7.26 6.57 24.98
N ASP A 112 -8.36 7.31 25.08
CA ASP A 112 -9.69 6.72 24.84
C ASP A 112 -9.88 6.31 23.37
N LYS A 113 -9.39 7.12 22.42
CA LYS A 113 -9.42 6.78 20.99
C LYS A 113 -8.56 5.55 20.69
N ILE A 114 -7.35 5.52 21.26
CA ILE A 114 -6.43 4.41 21.07
C ILE A 114 -7.01 3.13 21.67
N ASN A 115 -7.56 3.18 22.89
CA ASN A 115 -8.19 2.02 23.51
C ASN A 115 -9.38 1.50 22.68
N ALA A 116 -10.24 2.39 22.18
CA ALA A 116 -11.35 2.00 21.30
C ALA A 116 -10.85 1.33 20.02
N TYR A 117 -9.82 1.87 19.41
CA TYR A 117 -9.20 1.25 18.23
C TYR A 117 -8.59 -0.12 18.54
N LEU A 118 -7.89 -0.25 19.67
CA LEU A 118 -7.29 -1.53 20.07
C LEU A 118 -8.34 -2.62 20.31
N GLU A 119 -9.52 -2.28 20.83
CA GLU A 119 -10.64 -3.23 20.94
C GLU A 119 -11.14 -3.66 19.56
N LEU A 120 -11.33 -2.73 18.61
CA LEU A 120 -11.68 -3.08 17.23
C LEU A 120 -10.62 -3.99 16.60
N LEU A 121 -9.35 -3.68 16.81
CA LEU A 121 -8.25 -4.46 16.25
C LEU A 121 -8.16 -5.88 16.82
N LYS A 122 -8.55 -6.09 18.09
CA LYS A 122 -8.60 -7.44 18.70
C LYS A 122 -9.65 -8.35 18.02
N GLU A 123 -10.72 -7.75 17.50
CA GLU A 123 -11.78 -8.49 16.81
C GLU A 123 -11.50 -8.62 15.30
N ALA A 124 -10.59 -7.81 14.78
CA ALA A 124 -10.24 -7.81 13.36
C ALA A 124 -9.52 -9.12 12.96
N PRO A 125 -9.86 -9.74 11.82
CA PRO A 125 -9.20 -10.94 11.34
C PRO A 125 -7.83 -10.61 10.70
N LEU A 126 -6.96 -9.94 11.47
CA LEU A 126 -5.60 -9.58 11.09
C LEU A 126 -4.61 -10.56 11.71
N TYR A 127 -3.87 -11.24 10.86
CA TYR A 127 -2.84 -12.20 11.24
C TYR A 127 -1.47 -11.62 10.92
N VAL A 128 -0.53 -11.72 11.86
CA VAL A 128 0.81 -11.14 11.69
C VAL A 128 1.87 -12.22 11.81
N VAL A 129 2.76 -12.28 10.85
CA VAL A 129 3.94 -13.13 10.86
C VAL A 129 5.17 -12.24 10.79
N LYS A 130 6.12 -12.47 11.71
CA LYS A 130 7.43 -11.84 11.66
C LYS A 130 8.36 -12.73 10.84
N ALA A 131 8.73 -12.27 9.64
CA ALA A 131 9.65 -12.99 8.79
C ALA A 131 11.08 -12.83 9.28
N GLN A 132 11.84 -13.93 9.23
CA GLN A 132 13.30 -13.89 9.32
C GLN A 132 13.85 -14.20 7.93
N TRP A 133 14.55 -13.26 7.36
CA TRP A 133 14.97 -13.20 5.94
C TRP A 133 15.75 -14.37 5.38
N TYR A 134 16.26 -15.23 6.21
CA TYR A 134 17.08 -16.37 5.81
C TYR A 134 16.28 -17.67 5.75
N GLU A 135 14.98 -17.59 6.00
CA GLU A 135 14.12 -18.76 5.99
C GLU A 135 13.62 -19.00 4.56
N ASN A 136 14.33 -19.85 3.90
CA ASN A 136 14.10 -20.43 2.60
C ASN A 136 12.72 -21.11 2.45
N LYS A 137 12.61 -22.02 1.50
CA LYS A 137 11.41 -22.82 1.21
C LYS A 137 10.57 -23.27 2.43
N PRO A 138 11.16 -23.75 3.56
CA PRO A 138 10.37 -24.13 4.74
C PRO A 138 9.49 -23.02 5.32
N PHE A 139 9.89 -21.76 5.21
CA PHE A 139 9.06 -20.63 5.63
C PHE A 139 7.82 -20.49 4.74
N PHE A 140 8.01 -20.55 3.42
CA PHE A 140 6.92 -20.42 2.46
C PHE A 140 5.94 -21.60 2.51
N ASP A 141 6.44 -22.84 2.73
CA ASP A 141 5.59 -24.02 2.91
C ASP A 141 4.69 -23.87 4.16
N LYS A 142 5.24 -23.35 5.28
CA LYS A 142 4.46 -23.04 6.50
C LYS A 142 3.48 -21.90 6.27
N LEU A 143 3.89 -20.89 5.50
CA LEU A 143 3.05 -19.73 5.20
C LEU A 143 1.83 -20.14 4.38
N GLU A 144 2.00 -21.00 3.37
CA GLU A 144 0.91 -21.55 2.57
C GLU A 144 -0.10 -22.31 3.44
N ALA A 145 0.37 -23.21 4.31
CA ALA A 145 -0.49 -23.91 5.26
C ALA A 145 -1.21 -22.96 6.24
N TYR A 146 -0.56 -21.86 6.62
CA TYR A 146 -1.13 -20.85 7.50
C TYR A 146 -2.24 -20.06 6.80
N ILE A 147 -2.03 -19.69 5.54
CA ILE A 147 -3.03 -19.01 4.70
C ILE A 147 -4.29 -19.87 4.57
N GLU A 148 -4.11 -21.15 4.25
CA GLU A 148 -5.22 -22.09 4.11
C GLU A 148 -5.99 -22.28 5.45
N LYS A 149 -5.26 -22.55 6.54
CA LYS A 149 -5.84 -22.75 7.87
C LYS A 149 -6.69 -21.58 8.34
N ASN A 150 -6.22 -20.35 8.13
CA ASN A 150 -6.89 -19.14 8.61
C ASN A 150 -7.80 -18.51 7.54
N ARG A 151 -7.95 -19.13 6.38
CA ARG A 151 -8.78 -18.67 5.27
C ARG A 151 -8.44 -17.24 4.85
N ILE A 152 -7.16 -16.92 4.82
CA ILE A 152 -6.67 -15.59 4.43
C ILE A 152 -7.17 -15.25 3.03
N LYS A 153 -7.61 -14.01 2.86
CA LYS A 153 -8.13 -13.50 1.58
C LYS A 153 -7.16 -12.59 0.85
N ILE A 154 -6.25 -11.95 1.58
CA ILE A 154 -5.21 -11.08 1.04
C ILE A 154 -3.98 -11.12 1.96
N ALA A 155 -2.78 -11.06 1.38
CA ALA A 155 -1.55 -11.00 2.14
C ALA A 155 -0.71 -9.79 1.75
N PHE A 156 -0.14 -9.12 2.76
CA PHE A 156 0.78 -8.01 2.63
C PHE A 156 2.17 -8.43 3.13
N PHE A 157 3.19 -8.15 2.32
CA PHE A 157 4.59 -8.33 2.68
C PHE A 157 5.25 -6.96 2.75
N ASP A 158 5.36 -6.41 3.96
CA ASP A 158 5.97 -5.09 4.13
C ASP A 158 7.49 -5.22 4.17
N GLU A 159 8.09 -4.59 3.16
CA GLU A 159 9.50 -4.58 2.84
C GLU A 159 10.11 -5.96 2.56
N MET A 160 9.87 -6.45 1.35
CA MET A 160 10.71 -7.50 0.80
C MET A 160 12.08 -6.93 0.47
N LEU A 161 13.09 -7.28 1.27
CA LEU A 161 14.47 -6.99 0.92
C LEU A 161 14.90 -7.85 -0.26
N VAL A 162 15.02 -7.22 -1.38
CA VAL A 162 15.78 -7.77 -2.50
C VAL A 162 17.22 -7.33 -2.33
N TYR A 163 17.91 -7.92 -1.37
CA TYR A 163 19.35 -7.82 -1.38
C TYR A 163 19.92 -8.74 -2.45
N TYR A 164 20.97 -8.29 -3.08
CA TYR A 164 21.93 -8.86 -4.02
C TYR A 164 22.23 -10.37 -3.83
N ASN A 165 21.18 -11.12 -3.61
CA ASN A 165 21.24 -12.54 -3.41
C ASN A 165 20.52 -13.20 -4.60
N PRO A 166 21.17 -14.10 -5.35
CA PRO A 166 20.50 -14.93 -6.36
C PRO A 166 19.22 -15.61 -5.85
N SER A 167 19.09 -15.76 -4.52
CA SER A 167 17.87 -16.24 -3.86
C SER A 167 16.70 -15.24 -3.87
N GLY A 168 16.88 -13.96 -4.19
CA GLY A 168 15.79 -12.98 -4.26
C GLY A 168 14.79 -13.28 -5.36
N VAL A 169 15.28 -13.75 -6.51
CA VAL A 169 14.41 -14.23 -7.61
C VAL A 169 13.58 -15.44 -7.18
N GLU A 170 14.16 -16.32 -6.38
CA GLU A 170 13.48 -17.50 -5.85
C GLU A 170 12.34 -17.10 -4.89
N SER A 171 12.54 -16.11 -4.03
CA SER A 171 11.53 -15.65 -3.09
C SER A 171 10.31 -15.05 -3.79
N ASN A 172 10.52 -14.20 -4.81
CA ASN A 172 9.44 -13.63 -5.60
C ASN A 172 8.63 -14.71 -6.34
N ASN A 173 9.32 -15.68 -6.92
CA ASN A 173 8.66 -16.80 -7.58
C ASN A 173 7.85 -17.65 -6.59
N LEU A 174 8.35 -17.87 -5.38
CA LEU A 174 7.64 -18.60 -4.33
C LEU A 174 6.39 -17.83 -3.88
N ILE A 175 6.48 -16.50 -3.67
CA ILE A 175 5.32 -15.66 -3.33
C ILE A 175 4.29 -15.68 -4.45
N LYS A 176 4.71 -15.54 -5.70
CA LYS A 176 3.80 -15.65 -6.84
C LYS A 176 3.15 -17.03 -6.93
N THR A 177 3.90 -18.09 -6.63
CA THR A 177 3.36 -19.46 -6.57
C THR A 177 2.27 -19.57 -5.51
N ILE A 178 2.47 -18.97 -4.32
CA ILE A 178 1.46 -18.92 -3.26
C ILE A 178 0.22 -18.14 -3.71
N ALA A 179 0.39 -16.97 -4.34
CA ALA A 179 -0.74 -16.21 -4.87
C ALA A 179 -1.62 -17.06 -5.80
N LEU A 180 -0.98 -17.82 -6.70
CA LEU A 180 -1.67 -18.70 -7.64
C LEU A 180 -2.28 -19.93 -6.96
N SER A 181 -1.53 -20.62 -6.11
CA SER A 181 -1.98 -21.88 -5.48
C SER A 181 -3.09 -21.68 -4.47
N GLN A 182 -3.07 -20.55 -3.75
CA GLN A 182 -4.08 -20.17 -2.77
C GLN A 182 -5.20 -19.30 -3.35
N ASN A 183 -5.04 -18.87 -4.62
CA ASN A 183 -5.98 -17.99 -5.32
C ASN A 183 -6.31 -16.73 -4.51
N ILE A 184 -5.30 -16.06 -3.96
CA ILE A 184 -5.43 -14.82 -3.21
C ILE A 184 -4.54 -13.74 -3.83
N PRO A 185 -4.91 -12.46 -3.73
CA PRO A 185 -3.99 -11.37 -4.06
C PRO A 185 -2.88 -11.26 -3.01
N ILE A 186 -1.68 -10.92 -3.48
CA ILE A 186 -0.54 -10.61 -2.62
C ILE A 186 -0.01 -9.22 -2.98
N VAL A 187 0.19 -8.40 -1.96
CA VAL A 187 0.78 -7.06 -2.08
C VAL A 187 2.14 -7.05 -1.40
N THR A 188 3.17 -6.66 -2.12
CA THR A 188 4.54 -6.57 -1.59
C THR A 188 5.03 -5.13 -1.63
N THR A 189 5.93 -4.74 -0.73
CA THR A 189 6.71 -3.51 -0.88
C THR A 189 8.18 -3.81 -1.09
N CYS A 190 8.84 -2.95 -1.86
CA CYS A 190 10.28 -3.01 -2.03
C CYS A 190 10.90 -1.62 -2.12
N CYS A 191 12.15 -1.50 -1.69
CA CYS A 191 12.93 -0.29 -1.92
C CYS A 191 13.54 -0.32 -3.32
N THR A 192 13.49 0.83 -3.99
CA THR A 192 14.27 1.07 -5.21
C THR A 192 15.50 1.91 -4.84
N TRP A 193 16.62 1.56 -5.40
CA TRP A 193 17.83 2.37 -5.29
C TRP A 193 18.04 3.06 -6.63
N SER A 194 18.00 4.38 -6.65
CA SER A 194 18.41 5.12 -7.83
C SER A 194 19.76 5.79 -7.55
N ASP A 195 20.81 5.28 -8.16
CA ASP A 195 22.12 5.99 -8.24
C ASP A 195 22.08 7.14 -9.25
N ARG A 196 20.88 7.67 -9.56
CA ARG A 196 20.69 8.61 -10.66
C ARG A 196 20.76 10.04 -10.17
N GLU A 197 21.56 10.83 -10.87
CA GLU A 197 21.58 12.27 -10.74
C GLU A 197 20.47 12.91 -11.60
N GLY A 198 19.79 13.92 -11.03
CA GLY A 198 18.82 14.77 -11.72
C GLY A 198 17.35 14.38 -11.55
N ILE A 199 16.46 15.26 -12.00
CA ILE A 199 14.98 15.14 -11.81
C ILE A 199 14.41 13.90 -12.48
N GLU A 200 14.94 13.49 -13.62
CA GLU A 200 14.50 12.26 -14.31
C GLU A 200 14.91 10.99 -13.57
N GLY A 201 15.90 11.06 -12.68
CA GLY A 201 16.36 9.95 -11.85
C GLY A 201 15.54 9.68 -10.60
N ILE A 202 14.63 10.58 -10.22
CA ILE A 202 13.89 10.51 -8.96
C ILE A 202 12.72 9.52 -9.03
N LYS A 203 12.06 9.42 -10.19
CA LYS A 203 10.96 8.49 -10.38
C LYS A 203 11.50 7.07 -10.60
N PRO A 204 11.03 6.07 -9.83
CA PRO A 204 11.33 4.68 -10.11
C PRO A 204 10.81 4.27 -11.49
N PHE A 205 11.57 3.46 -12.21
CA PHE A 205 11.14 2.85 -13.46
C PHE A 205 11.06 1.32 -13.30
N LEU A 206 10.31 0.66 -14.18
CA LEU A 206 10.26 -0.81 -14.22
C LEU A 206 11.65 -1.46 -14.32
N ARG A 207 12.60 -0.81 -15.00
CA ARG A 207 13.97 -1.30 -15.11
C ARG A 207 14.70 -1.35 -13.76
N ASP A 208 14.36 -0.47 -12.83
CA ASP A 208 14.99 -0.43 -11.51
C ASP A 208 14.64 -1.65 -10.67
N LEU A 209 13.44 -2.20 -10.90
CA LEU A 209 13.01 -3.48 -10.34
C LEU A 209 13.70 -4.68 -11.02
N CYS A 210 14.25 -4.48 -12.22
CA CYS A 210 14.79 -5.57 -13.03
C CYS A 210 16.15 -6.07 -12.57
N GLU A 211 16.96 -5.19 -12.06
CA GLU A 211 18.28 -5.51 -11.54
C GLU A 211 18.20 -6.42 -10.32
N TYR A 212 17.04 -6.42 -9.65
CA TYR A 212 16.79 -7.17 -8.41
C TYR A 212 15.93 -8.44 -8.61
N GLY A 213 15.69 -8.87 -9.84
CA GLY A 213 14.91 -10.09 -10.12
C GLY A 213 13.40 -9.93 -9.94
N GLU A 214 12.91 -8.76 -9.59
CA GLU A 214 11.49 -8.51 -9.29
C GLU A 214 10.60 -8.36 -10.54
N ARG A 215 11.17 -8.40 -11.74
CA ARG A 215 10.40 -8.40 -12.98
C ARG A 215 9.46 -9.60 -13.12
N HIS A 216 9.89 -10.72 -12.59
CA HIS A 216 9.23 -11.98 -12.79
C HIS A 216 8.20 -12.20 -11.70
N GLY A 217 6.94 -12.33 -12.08
CA GLY A 217 5.83 -12.61 -11.19
C GLY A 217 4.94 -11.43 -10.84
N ASN A 218 5.40 -10.19 -10.94
CA ASN A 218 4.56 -9.01 -10.68
C ASN A 218 3.55 -8.76 -11.78
N ASP A 219 2.27 -8.78 -11.46
CA ASP A 219 1.18 -8.44 -12.39
C ASP A 219 0.96 -6.93 -12.43
N VAL A 220 1.06 -6.28 -11.27
CA VAL A 220 0.93 -4.85 -11.08
C VAL A 220 2.16 -4.29 -10.38
N VAL A 221 2.65 -3.14 -10.83
CA VAL A 221 3.74 -2.39 -10.19
C VAL A 221 3.32 -0.95 -10.01
N ILE A 222 3.40 -0.47 -8.77
CA ILE A 222 3.06 0.88 -8.35
C ILE A 222 4.32 1.51 -7.76
N SER A 223 4.71 2.69 -8.21
CA SER A 223 5.79 3.45 -7.60
C SER A 223 5.27 4.57 -6.71
N ILE A 224 6.02 4.84 -5.64
CA ILE A 224 5.80 5.98 -4.75
C ILE A 224 7.03 6.86 -4.77
N THR A 225 6.86 8.12 -5.16
CA THR A 225 7.94 9.11 -5.20
C THR A 225 7.74 10.18 -4.14
N ASN A 226 8.78 10.42 -3.34
CA ASN A 226 8.84 11.49 -2.36
C ASN A 226 9.67 12.65 -2.93
N TYR A 227 9.01 13.71 -3.37
CA TYR A 227 9.69 14.87 -3.95
C TYR A 227 10.53 15.66 -2.94
N GLU A 228 10.10 15.74 -1.68
CA GLU A 228 10.81 16.49 -0.63
C GLU A 228 12.19 15.89 -0.32
N GLN A 229 12.34 14.58 -0.45
CA GLN A 229 13.62 13.89 -0.27
C GLN A 229 14.70 14.42 -1.22
N TYR A 230 14.26 14.97 -2.36
CA TYR A 230 15.12 15.53 -3.40
C TYR A 230 15.05 17.06 -3.45
N HIS A 231 14.49 17.70 -2.40
CA HIS A 231 14.33 19.15 -2.33
C HIS A 231 13.50 19.75 -3.48
N ILE A 232 12.57 18.99 -4.02
CA ILE A 232 11.63 19.45 -5.04
C ILE A 232 10.32 19.81 -4.37
N TYR A 233 10.02 21.09 -4.32
CA TYR A 233 8.86 21.65 -3.63
C TYR A 233 7.79 22.21 -4.55
N GLN A 234 8.06 22.25 -5.86
CA GLN A 234 7.11 22.66 -6.87
C GLN A 234 7.26 21.82 -8.14
N ASN A 235 6.15 21.54 -8.82
CA ASN A 235 6.19 20.93 -10.14
C ASN A 235 6.41 21.99 -11.24
N GLU A 236 6.53 21.57 -12.50
CA GLU A 236 6.73 22.45 -13.66
C GLU A 236 5.61 23.48 -13.85
N ARG A 237 4.42 23.22 -13.29
CA ARG A 237 3.26 24.12 -13.33
C ARG A 237 3.19 25.07 -12.14
N GLY A 238 4.19 25.07 -11.27
CA GLY A 238 4.24 25.90 -10.05
C GLY A 238 3.33 25.42 -8.92
N GLN A 239 2.78 24.21 -9.00
CA GLN A 239 1.98 23.64 -7.91
C GLN A 239 2.89 23.26 -6.75
N ASP A 240 2.51 23.62 -5.53
CA ASP A 240 3.19 23.27 -4.30
C ASP A 240 3.12 21.75 -4.04
N LEU A 241 4.28 21.15 -3.79
CA LEU A 241 4.45 19.72 -3.53
C LEU A 241 4.83 19.40 -2.08
N HIS A 242 4.85 20.39 -1.18
CA HIS A 242 5.17 20.15 0.22
C HIS A 242 4.20 19.13 0.86
N GLY A 243 4.76 18.13 1.52
CA GLY A 243 3.99 17.05 2.13
C GLY A 243 3.32 16.11 1.14
N MET A 244 3.59 16.24 -0.16
CA MET A 244 2.97 15.42 -1.19
C MET A 244 3.88 14.29 -1.65
N ARG A 245 3.23 13.22 -2.08
CA ARG A 245 3.85 12.06 -2.73
C ARG A 245 3.13 11.78 -4.04
N LEU A 246 3.88 11.28 -5.02
CA LEU A 246 3.32 10.79 -6.26
C LEU A 246 3.19 9.26 -6.19
N MET A 247 2.00 8.76 -6.49
CA MET A 247 1.75 7.35 -6.78
C MET A 247 1.62 7.20 -8.29
N GLU A 248 2.38 6.28 -8.88
CA GLU A 248 2.34 6.02 -10.32
C GLU A 248 2.23 4.52 -10.61
N ILE A 249 1.33 4.15 -11.54
CA ILE A 249 1.18 2.77 -12.00
C ILE A 249 2.14 2.53 -13.15
N LEU A 250 3.24 1.83 -12.87
CA LEU A 250 4.29 1.52 -13.86
C LEU A 250 3.91 0.33 -14.73
N LYS A 251 3.20 -0.65 -14.17
CA LYS A 251 2.75 -1.87 -14.85
C LYS A 251 1.38 -2.28 -14.34
N ALA A 252 0.50 -2.66 -15.23
CA ALA A 252 -0.75 -3.34 -14.92
C ALA A 252 -1.23 -4.16 -16.12
N LYS A 253 -2.22 -5.03 -15.90
CA LYS A 253 -2.95 -5.70 -16.98
C LYS A 253 -4.02 -4.74 -17.52
N GLY A 254 -4.09 -4.62 -18.84
CA GLY A 254 -5.09 -3.80 -19.53
C GLY A 254 -4.67 -2.35 -19.79
N ILE A 255 -5.62 -1.58 -20.28
CA ILE A 255 -5.46 -0.16 -20.60
C ILE A 255 -5.77 0.67 -19.35
N ILE A 256 -4.89 1.60 -19.01
CA ILE A 256 -5.03 2.49 -17.87
C ILE A 256 -5.03 3.93 -18.38
N ASP A 257 -6.13 4.64 -18.17
CA ASP A 257 -6.29 6.03 -18.59
C ASP A 257 -5.53 7.00 -17.69
N LYS A 258 -5.58 6.77 -16.37
CA LYS A 258 -4.90 7.61 -15.38
C LYS A 258 -3.85 6.80 -14.63
N ARG A 259 -2.59 7.16 -14.81
CA ARG A 259 -1.45 6.44 -14.22
C ARG A 259 -0.87 7.10 -12.98
N GLU A 260 -1.16 8.37 -12.75
CA GLU A 260 -0.54 9.18 -11.71
C GLU A 260 -1.57 9.75 -10.75
N HIS A 261 -1.23 9.80 -9.46
CA HIS A 261 -2.03 10.39 -8.40
C HIS A 261 -1.14 11.05 -7.35
N LEU A 262 -1.36 12.33 -7.07
CA LEU A 262 -0.73 13.03 -5.97
C LEU A 262 -1.57 12.86 -4.71
N PHE A 263 -0.91 12.52 -3.60
CA PHE A 263 -1.55 12.38 -2.31
C PHE A 263 -0.71 13.02 -1.21
N TYR A 264 -1.35 13.37 -0.09
CA TYR A 264 -0.67 13.90 1.06
C TYR A 264 -0.06 12.80 1.92
N TRP A 265 1.15 13.08 2.38
CA TRP A 265 1.85 12.33 3.40
C TRP A 265 1.95 13.20 4.64
N ASP A 266 1.30 12.80 5.71
CA ASP A 266 1.26 13.56 6.94
C ASP A 266 1.68 12.67 8.10
N TYR A 267 2.84 12.92 8.70
CA TYR A 267 3.34 12.19 9.88
C TYR A 267 3.14 10.66 9.80
N PHE A 268 3.56 10.02 8.72
CA PHE A 268 3.36 8.59 8.45
C PHE A 268 1.95 8.18 8.02
N LEU A 269 1.08 9.13 7.72
CA LEU A 269 -0.30 8.86 7.31
C LEU A 269 -0.49 9.11 5.81
N TYR A 270 -1.16 8.19 5.14
CA TYR A 270 -1.71 8.42 3.82
C TYR A 270 -2.95 9.32 3.94
N ARG A 271 -3.01 10.36 3.13
CA ARG A 271 -4.21 11.22 3.00
C ARG A 271 -4.50 11.47 1.53
N ASP A 272 -5.77 11.29 1.14
CA ASP A 272 -6.21 11.75 -0.17
C ASP A 272 -6.11 13.27 -0.25
N PHE A 273 -5.68 13.77 -1.41
CA PHE A 273 -5.51 15.20 -1.62
C PHE A 273 -6.82 15.98 -1.35
N SER A 274 -7.94 15.48 -1.86
CA SER A 274 -9.25 16.10 -1.71
C SER A 274 -9.72 16.17 -0.25
N GLU A 275 -9.43 15.15 0.56
CA GLU A 275 -9.82 15.10 1.97
C GLU A 275 -9.02 16.11 2.80
N ARG A 276 -7.71 16.24 2.54
CA ARG A 276 -6.90 17.23 3.25
C ARG A 276 -7.25 18.66 2.85
N GLN A 277 -7.52 18.91 1.59
CA GLN A 277 -8.01 20.22 1.17
C GLN A 277 -9.30 20.61 1.91
N LYS A 278 -10.26 19.67 2.01
CA LYS A 278 -11.50 19.87 2.79
C LYS A 278 -11.21 20.12 4.27
N ALA A 279 -10.35 19.28 4.89
CA ALA A 279 -9.98 19.42 6.29
C ALA A 279 -9.27 20.75 6.57
N SER A 280 -8.38 21.20 5.69
CA SER A 280 -7.72 22.50 5.81
C SER A 280 -8.69 23.67 5.67
N LEU A 281 -9.64 23.59 4.72
CA LEU A 281 -10.68 24.58 4.56
C LEU A 281 -11.63 24.64 5.77
N GLU A 282 -11.99 23.48 6.34
CA GLU A 282 -12.81 23.40 7.56
C GLU A 282 -12.04 23.93 8.77
N ALA A 283 -10.76 23.63 8.93
CA ALA A 283 -9.93 24.17 10.00
C ALA A 283 -9.81 25.70 9.91
N ILE A 284 -9.66 26.23 8.70
CA ILE A 284 -9.64 27.67 8.43
C ILE A 284 -11.01 28.27 8.73
N ARG A 285 -12.11 27.64 8.33
CA ARG A 285 -13.48 28.08 8.63
C ARG A 285 -13.77 28.15 10.14
N ASN A 286 -13.26 27.14 10.88
CA ASN A 286 -13.45 27.05 12.33
C ASN A 286 -12.53 27.98 13.13
N SER A 287 -11.46 28.51 12.53
CA SER A 287 -10.44 29.32 13.23
C SER A 287 -10.59 30.82 13.09
N CYS A 288 -11.52 31.33 12.24
CA CYS A 288 -11.56 32.75 11.88
C CYS A 288 -12.98 33.31 11.70
N ASP A 289 -13.18 34.48 12.28
CA ASP A 289 -14.35 35.38 12.05
C ASP A 289 -14.53 35.72 10.56
N GLY A 290 -15.73 35.86 10.09
CA GLY A 290 -16.30 36.07 8.76
C GLY A 290 -15.52 36.85 7.68
N ARG A 291 -14.29 37.29 7.92
CA ARG A 291 -13.42 37.88 6.89
C ARG A 291 -12.85 36.83 5.92
N ILE A 292 -12.83 35.55 6.33
CA ILE A 292 -12.28 34.46 5.54
C ILE A 292 -13.33 33.86 4.60
N ASP A 293 -14.63 33.99 4.88
CA ASP A 293 -15.67 33.59 3.93
C ASP A 293 -15.52 34.25 2.56
N THR A 294 -14.95 35.46 2.52
CA THR A 294 -14.68 36.20 1.28
C THR A 294 -13.43 35.62 0.55
N LEU A 295 -12.46 35.15 1.30
CA LEU A 295 -11.24 34.52 0.74
C LEU A 295 -11.53 33.09 0.27
N ILE A 296 -12.34 32.33 1.00
CA ILE A 296 -12.77 30.99 0.65
C ILE A 296 -13.61 30.99 -0.62
N LYS A 297 -14.55 31.95 -0.77
CA LYS A 297 -15.27 32.12 -2.03
C LYS A 297 -14.38 32.39 -3.24
N LYS A 298 -13.25 33.07 -3.05
CA LYS A 298 -12.26 33.25 -4.12
C LYS A 298 -11.44 31.97 -4.40
N LEU A 299 -11.21 31.13 -3.40
CA LEU A 299 -10.52 29.85 -3.54
C LEU A 299 -11.43 28.77 -4.14
N ASP A 300 -12.70 28.71 -3.74
CA ASP A 300 -13.71 27.82 -4.34
C ASP A 300 -13.90 28.09 -5.83
N LEU A 301 -13.83 29.35 -6.27
CA LEU A 301 -13.87 29.72 -7.69
C LEU A 301 -12.63 29.27 -8.50
N THR A 302 -11.51 29.01 -7.83
CA THR A 302 -10.28 28.52 -8.47
C THR A 302 -10.19 26.99 -8.50
N ILE A 303 -10.98 26.29 -7.70
CA ILE A 303 -11.00 24.83 -7.60
C ILE A 303 -11.99 24.20 -8.60
N GLU A 304 -13.04 24.94 -8.99
CA GLU A 304 -14.03 24.48 -9.98
C GLU A 304 -13.57 24.61 -11.43
N GLU A 305 -12.46 25.31 -11.70
CA GLU A 305 -11.94 25.59 -13.05
C GLU A 305 -10.68 24.79 -13.44
N THR A 306 -10.22 23.81 -12.63
CA THR A 306 -9.09 22.92 -12.92
C THR A 306 -9.49 21.46 -12.81
#